data_3240a31ac0d586fac8350b5e136c0497
#
_entry.id   3240a31ac0d586fac8350b5e136c0497
#
_cell.length_a   1.000
_cell.length_b   1.000
_cell.length_c   1.000
_cell.angle_alpha   90.00
_cell.angle_beta   90.00
_cell.angle_gamma   90.00
#
_symmetry.space_group_name_H-M   'P 1'
#
loop_
_entity.id
_entity.type
_entity.pdbx_description
1 polymer ?
#
loop_
_entity_poly.entity_id
_entity_poly.type
_entity_poly.pdbx_seq_one_letter_code
_entity_poly.pdbx_strand_id
1 'polypeptide(L)'
;MRIAAVASAFPEHHYPQKILVEALQKYFGEKLANPQRLERIYSHMAVEARYLSLPLSAYYEIASWGEANNVFIETAQVLGEQSLCRALAQAGLNASEIATLIVVSVTGIASPSIDARLVNRMGLSPNIKRVPIFGLGCVAGAAGIARAADFVRAYPGQVAALLAVELCSLTIQRDDLSIANLISAALFGDGAAAVLVTGSEREAAGPEILATRSVFYPHTEKVMGWDISEKGFTIVLSPEVPAMVERHWAHDVDEFLSDNGLSRKDIGSWILHTGGPKVLAAMAATLGLPDRALEASWECLRRVGNISSVSVLLVLEEVMQHRRPASGTFSLLGAMGPGFCSELVLLRWS
;
A
#
# COMPACT_ATOMS: atom_id res chain seq x y z
N MET A 1 11.27 -16.05 -11.41
CA MET A 1 11.14 -14.59 -11.13
C MET A 1 11.28 -14.39 -9.64
N ARG A 2 11.98 -13.34 -9.19
CA ARG A 2 12.23 -13.14 -7.76
C ARG A 2 11.99 -11.69 -7.36
N ILE A 3 11.54 -11.47 -6.14
CA ILE A 3 11.56 -10.15 -5.52
C ILE A 3 12.98 -9.93 -5.00
N ALA A 4 13.77 -9.16 -5.73
CA ALA A 4 15.19 -8.94 -5.38
C ALA A 4 15.37 -8.03 -4.17
N ALA A 5 14.52 -7.00 -4.04
CA ALA A 5 14.53 -6.07 -2.92
C ALA A 5 13.17 -5.42 -2.71
N VAL A 6 12.92 -4.95 -1.51
CA VAL A 6 11.84 -4.03 -1.15
C VAL A 6 12.38 -2.99 -0.18
N ALA A 7 12.09 -1.71 -0.42
CA ALA A 7 12.53 -0.63 0.45
C ALA A 7 11.50 0.49 0.51
N SER A 8 11.24 0.97 1.71
CA SER A 8 10.33 2.07 2.00
C SER A 8 11.02 3.41 2.18
N ALA A 9 10.23 4.48 2.02
CA ALA A 9 10.60 5.84 2.38
C ALA A 9 9.39 6.56 2.97
N PHE A 10 9.65 7.41 3.97
CA PHE A 10 8.61 8.15 4.68
C PHE A 10 8.95 9.65 4.68
N PRO A 11 7.92 10.53 4.75
CA PRO A 11 8.14 11.94 5.02
C PRO A 11 8.84 12.16 6.37
N GLU A 12 9.38 13.36 6.58
CA GLU A 12 10.11 13.69 7.83
C GLU A 12 9.18 13.83 9.04
N HIS A 13 7.91 14.14 8.83
CA HIS A 13 6.96 14.48 9.89
C HIS A 13 6.27 13.23 10.45
N HIS A 14 6.80 12.73 11.56
CA HIS A 14 6.26 11.57 12.29
C HIS A 14 5.61 12.01 13.59
N TYR A 15 4.31 11.69 13.74
CA TYR A 15 3.51 12.14 14.88
C TYR A 15 2.86 10.97 15.61
N PRO A 16 2.96 10.93 16.96
CA PRO A 16 2.16 10.04 17.79
C PRO A 16 0.65 10.28 17.57
N GLN A 17 -0.14 9.24 17.64
CA GLN A 17 -1.59 9.30 17.41
C GLN A 17 -2.30 10.32 18.31
N LYS A 18 -1.87 10.48 19.56
CA LYS A 18 -2.41 11.48 20.48
C LYS A 18 -2.28 12.91 19.95
N ILE A 19 -1.12 13.26 19.42
CA ILE A 19 -0.87 14.59 18.83
C ILE A 19 -1.75 14.81 17.60
N LEU A 20 -1.98 13.75 16.81
CA LEU A 20 -2.87 13.83 15.63
C LEU A 20 -4.33 14.03 16.02
N VAL A 21 -4.79 13.42 17.12
CA VAL A 21 -6.15 13.64 17.64
C VAL A 21 -6.32 15.13 18.04
N GLU A 22 -5.38 15.67 18.81
CA GLU A 22 -5.41 17.07 19.25
C GLU A 22 -5.39 18.05 18.05
N ALA A 23 -4.54 17.76 17.04
CA ALA A 23 -4.46 18.55 15.83
C ALA A 23 -5.77 18.51 15.02
N LEU A 24 -6.41 17.34 14.90
CA LEU A 24 -7.67 17.20 14.18
C LEU A 24 -8.86 17.82 14.92
N GLN A 25 -8.88 17.75 16.26
CA GLN A 25 -9.87 18.47 17.05
C GLN A 25 -9.78 19.97 16.75
N LYS A 26 -8.55 20.52 16.69
CA LYS A 26 -8.31 21.91 16.31
C LYS A 26 -8.65 22.18 14.83
N TYR A 27 -8.31 21.25 13.92
CA TYR A 27 -8.54 21.39 12.48
C TYR A 27 -10.03 21.45 12.12
N PHE A 28 -10.85 20.58 12.71
CA PHE A 28 -12.29 20.61 12.54
C PHE A 28 -12.96 21.72 13.36
N GLY A 29 -12.34 22.17 14.46
CA GLY A 29 -12.79 23.28 15.29
C GLY A 29 -14.21 23.10 15.84
N GLU A 30 -14.99 24.18 15.85
CA GLU A 30 -16.37 24.21 16.34
C GLU A 30 -17.34 23.32 15.54
N LYS A 31 -16.97 22.92 14.32
CA LYS A 31 -17.78 21.99 13.50
C LYS A 31 -17.87 20.61 14.14
N LEU A 32 -16.91 20.23 15.00
CA LEU A 32 -16.88 18.95 15.69
C LEU A 32 -17.80 18.98 16.93
N ALA A 33 -19.07 18.63 16.76
CA ALA A 33 -20.06 18.68 17.84
C ALA A 33 -19.72 17.78 19.05
N ASN A 34 -18.91 16.74 18.87
CA ASN A 34 -18.51 15.81 19.94
C ASN A 34 -17.03 15.39 19.77
N PRO A 35 -16.08 16.12 20.40
CA PRO A 35 -14.65 15.78 20.38
C PRO A 35 -14.32 14.38 20.90
N GLN A 36 -15.08 13.89 21.90
CA GLN A 36 -14.88 12.55 22.48
C GLN A 36 -15.16 11.43 21.47
N ARG A 37 -15.99 11.70 20.46
CA ARG A 37 -16.24 10.75 19.36
C ARG A 37 -14.96 10.51 18.55
N LEU A 38 -14.18 11.55 18.29
CA LEU A 38 -12.91 11.45 17.60
C LEU A 38 -11.92 10.60 18.40
N GLU A 39 -11.74 10.88 19.69
CA GLU A 39 -10.88 10.11 20.58
C GLU A 39 -11.26 8.62 20.60
N ARG A 40 -12.57 8.32 20.64
CA ARG A 40 -13.07 6.95 20.59
C ARG A 40 -12.75 6.27 19.25
N ILE A 41 -12.91 6.97 18.11
CA ILE A 41 -12.52 6.44 16.80
C ILE A 41 -11.03 6.09 16.82
N TYR A 42 -10.17 7.01 17.25
CA TYR A 42 -8.73 6.83 17.25
C TYR A 42 -8.25 5.68 18.14
N SER A 43 -8.84 5.55 19.35
CA SER A 43 -8.48 4.47 20.28
C SER A 43 -8.76 3.06 19.74
N HIS A 44 -9.64 2.93 18.74
CA HIS A 44 -9.99 1.65 18.11
C HIS A 44 -9.23 1.36 16.81
N MET A 45 -8.34 2.27 16.35
CA MET A 45 -7.63 2.08 15.08
C MET A 45 -6.38 1.21 15.18
N ALA A 46 -5.91 0.89 16.40
CA ALA A 46 -4.68 0.14 16.63
C ALA A 46 -3.43 0.77 15.97
N VAL A 47 -3.42 2.12 15.87
CA VAL A 47 -2.34 2.92 15.29
C VAL A 47 -1.71 3.75 16.40
N GLU A 48 -0.38 3.70 16.55
CA GLU A 48 0.35 4.48 17.56
C GLU A 48 0.92 5.77 17.00
N ALA A 49 1.33 5.76 15.74
CA ALA A 49 1.91 6.93 15.10
C ALA A 49 1.71 6.87 13.58
N ARG A 50 1.87 8.00 12.91
CA ARG A 50 1.83 8.09 11.44
C ARG A 50 2.79 9.14 10.91
N TYR A 51 3.23 8.92 9.68
CA TYR A 51 3.95 9.91 8.90
C TYR A 51 2.97 10.78 8.12
N LEU A 52 3.25 12.07 8.04
CA LEU A 52 2.49 13.04 7.26
C LEU A 52 3.43 13.82 6.32
N SER A 53 2.94 14.20 5.15
CA SER A 53 3.71 14.90 4.12
C SER A 53 4.17 16.30 4.55
N LEU A 54 3.41 16.93 5.41
CA LEU A 54 3.65 18.32 5.88
C LEU A 54 3.66 18.38 7.41
N PRO A 55 4.28 19.44 7.99
CA PRO A 55 4.08 19.75 9.40
C PRO A 55 2.60 20.09 9.65
N LEU A 56 2.09 19.76 10.85
CA LEU A 56 0.67 19.92 11.19
C LEU A 56 0.12 21.34 10.94
N SER A 57 0.94 22.37 11.15
CA SER A 57 0.53 23.76 10.90
C SER A 57 0.22 24.05 9.45
N ALA A 58 0.95 23.43 8.50
CA ALA A 58 0.79 23.71 7.08
C ALA A 58 -0.53 23.18 6.51
N TYR A 59 -1.14 22.17 7.14
CA TYR A 59 -2.46 21.68 6.69
C TYR A 59 -3.58 22.72 6.83
N TYR A 60 -3.42 23.70 7.75
CA TYR A 60 -4.38 24.80 7.89
C TYR A 60 -4.30 25.82 6.75
N GLU A 61 -3.16 25.88 6.07
CA GLU A 61 -2.85 26.85 5.02
C GLU A 61 -3.25 26.34 3.63
N ILE A 62 -3.43 25.02 3.44
CA ILE A 62 -3.88 24.44 2.17
C ILE A 62 -5.31 24.93 1.89
N ALA A 63 -5.47 25.76 0.86
CA ALA A 63 -6.75 26.37 0.51
C ALA A 63 -7.51 25.62 -0.58
N SER A 64 -6.84 24.75 -1.35
CA SER A 64 -7.44 24.08 -2.49
C SER A 64 -6.87 22.67 -2.69
N TRP A 65 -7.65 21.82 -3.39
CA TRP A 65 -7.15 20.54 -3.86
C TRP A 65 -5.92 20.68 -4.77
N GLY A 66 -5.88 21.72 -5.60
CA GLY A 66 -4.73 21.97 -6.48
C GLY A 66 -3.43 22.16 -5.68
N GLU A 67 -3.48 22.89 -4.57
CA GLU A 67 -2.33 23.07 -3.67
C GLU A 67 -1.92 21.75 -3.01
N ALA A 68 -2.88 20.98 -2.47
CA ALA A 68 -2.62 19.66 -1.91
C ALA A 68 -1.99 18.72 -2.95
N ASN A 69 -2.49 18.74 -4.18
CA ASN A 69 -1.96 17.92 -5.27
C ASN A 69 -0.57 18.37 -5.75
N ASN A 70 -0.23 19.65 -5.67
CA ASN A 70 1.14 20.13 -5.94
C ASN A 70 2.11 19.59 -4.86
N VAL A 71 1.73 19.62 -3.58
CA VAL A 71 2.49 18.99 -2.50
C VAL A 71 2.67 17.49 -2.77
N PHE A 72 1.59 16.80 -3.21
CA PHE A 72 1.69 15.39 -3.60
C PHE A 72 2.76 15.19 -4.69
N ILE A 73 2.73 15.98 -5.76
CA ILE A 73 3.67 15.85 -6.89
C ILE A 73 5.12 16.01 -6.41
N GLU A 74 5.40 16.99 -5.56
CA GLU A 74 6.73 17.26 -5.03
C GLU A 74 7.21 16.15 -4.09
N THR A 75 6.40 15.82 -3.10
CA THR A 75 6.73 14.81 -2.08
C THR A 75 6.85 13.41 -2.68
N ALA A 76 5.95 13.05 -3.62
CA ALA A 76 5.98 11.75 -4.28
C ALA A 76 7.27 11.51 -5.08
N GLN A 77 7.84 12.54 -5.69
CA GLN A 77 9.13 12.42 -6.39
C GLN A 77 10.28 12.17 -5.40
N VAL A 78 10.29 12.87 -4.27
CA VAL A 78 11.33 12.71 -3.24
C VAL A 78 11.29 11.31 -2.63
N LEU A 79 10.11 10.87 -2.18
CA LEU A 79 9.95 9.55 -1.56
C LEU A 79 10.14 8.42 -2.56
N GLY A 80 9.68 8.63 -3.81
CA GLY A 80 9.86 7.67 -4.90
C GLY A 80 11.34 7.46 -5.22
N GLU A 81 12.12 8.53 -5.37
CA GLU A 81 13.57 8.44 -5.54
C GLU A 81 14.24 7.73 -4.36
N GLN A 82 13.93 8.12 -3.13
CA GLN A 82 14.53 7.54 -1.93
C GLN A 82 14.26 6.04 -1.82
N SER A 83 13.01 5.59 -2.04
CA SER A 83 12.65 4.18 -1.97
C SER A 83 13.29 3.37 -3.10
N LEU A 84 13.30 3.87 -4.32
CA LEU A 84 13.95 3.22 -5.46
C LEU A 84 15.48 3.12 -5.26
N CYS A 85 16.14 4.19 -4.82
CA CYS A 85 17.57 4.17 -4.54
C CYS A 85 17.93 3.16 -3.45
N ARG A 86 17.15 3.07 -2.38
CA ARG A 86 17.34 2.08 -1.32
C ARG A 86 17.16 0.64 -1.84
N ALA A 87 16.10 0.40 -2.62
CA ALA A 87 15.84 -0.91 -3.20
C ALA A 87 16.96 -1.33 -4.18
N LEU A 88 17.43 -0.42 -5.03
CA LEU A 88 18.55 -0.65 -5.93
C LEU A 88 19.83 -1.00 -5.17
N ALA A 89 20.15 -0.24 -4.11
CA ALA A 89 21.32 -0.51 -3.26
C ALA A 89 21.23 -1.89 -2.58
N GLN A 90 20.05 -2.28 -2.07
CA GLN A 90 19.83 -3.60 -1.47
C GLN A 90 20.01 -4.73 -2.47
N ALA A 91 19.57 -4.54 -3.73
CA ALA A 91 19.68 -5.54 -4.78
C ALA A 91 21.07 -5.55 -5.47
N GLY A 92 21.92 -4.57 -5.21
CA GLY A 92 23.19 -4.40 -5.92
C GLY A 92 23.00 -4.04 -7.41
N LEU A 93 21.91 -3.35 -7.74
CA LEU A 93 21.55 -2.97 -9.11
C LEU A 93 21.72 -1.46 -9.34
N ASN A 94 21.98 -1.10 -10.60
CA ASN A 94 22.03 0.29 -11.03
C ASN A 94 20.67 0.76 -11.58
N ALA A 95 20.40 2.05 -11.52
CA ALA A 95 19.17 2.65 -12.04
C ALA A 95 18.97 2.38 -13.54
N SER A 96 20.05 2.31 -14.33
CA SER A 96 20.02 2.02 -15.77
C SER A 96 19.57 0.58 -16.12
N GLU A 97 19.56 -0.34 -15.14
CA GLU A 97 19.14 -1.73 -15.35
C GLU A 97 17.62 -1.92 -15.25
N ILE A 98 16.90 -0.90 -14.78
CA ILE A 98 15.44 -0.94 -14.73
C ILE A 98 14.88 -0.84 -16.16
N ALA A 99 14.24 -1.89 -16.63
CA ALA A 99 13.64 -1.95 -17.97
C ALA A 99 12.17 -1.46 -17.99
N THR A 100 11.46 -1.60 -16.87
CA THR A 100 10.12 -1.03 -16.69
C THR A 100 9.95 -0.43 -15.30
N LEU A 101 9.27 0.72 -15.23
CA LEU A 101 8.87 1.37 -13.99
C LEU A 101 7.33 1.42 -13.93
N ILE A 102 6.77 0.65 -13.01
CA ILE A 102 5.35 0.64 -12.69
C ILE A 102 5.16 1.56 -11.48
N VAL A 103 4.37 2.61 -11.62
CA VAL A 103 4.07 3.53 -10.52
C VAL A 103 2.60 3.48 -10.19
N VAL A 104 2.28 3.16 -8.94
CA VAL A 104 0.90 3.09 -8.45
C VAL A 104 0.65 4.18 -7.41
N SER A 105 -0.48 4.85 -7.51
CA SER A 105 -0.99 5.81 -6.53
C SER A 105 -2.48 6.02 -6.72
N VAL A 106 -3.15 6.44 -5.64
CA VAL A 106 -4.57 6.81 -5.64
C VAL A 106 -4.83 8.10 -4.86
N THR A 107 -3.79 8.72 -4.31
CA THR A 107 -3.90 9.90 -3.42
C THR A 107 -3.48 11.21 -4.06
N GLY A 108 -3.09 11.19 -5.34
CA GLY A 108 -2.79 12.37 -6.15
C GLY A 108 -2.60 12.01 -7.60
N ILE A 109 -2.62 13.01 -8.47
CA ILE A 109 -2.46 12.85 -9.92
C ILE A 109 -1.41 13.81 -10.47
N ALA A 110 -0.73 13.39 -11.53
CA ALA A 110 0.24 14.23 -12.24
C ALA A 110 0.23 13.91 -13.74
N SER A 111 0.37 14.95 -14.55
CA SER A 111 0.66 14.84 -15.97
C SER A 111 1.72 15.91 -16.34
N PRO A 112 2.96 15.52 -16.75
CA PRO A 112 3.51 14.16 -16.82
C PRO A 112 3.46 13.43 -15.47
N SER A 113 3.26 12.10 -15.53
CA SER A 113 3.14 11.21 -14.37
C SER A 113 4.42 11.14 -13.53
N ILE A 114 4.33 10.64 -12.30
CA ILE A 114 5.46 10.58 -11.37
C ILE A 114 6.64 9.77 -11.95
N ASP A 115 6.37 8.66 -12.64
CA ASP A 115 7.39 7.88 -13.35
C ASP A 115 8.19 8.72 -14.34
N ALA A 116 7.53 9.57 -15.15
CA ALA A 116 8.21 10.44 -16.11
C ALA A 116 9.16 11.44 -15.44
N ARG A 117 8.76 11.96 -14.27
CA ARG A 117 9.58 12.88 -13.48
C ARG A 117 10.78 12.16 -12.87
N LEU A 118 10.60 10.91 -12.40
CA LEU A 118 11.66 10.09 -11.84
C LEU A 118 12.67 9.64 -12.90
N VAL A 119 12.26 9.42 -14.16
CA VAL A 119 13.21 9.15 -15.26
C VAL A 119 14.28 10.24 -15.34
N ASN A 120 13.86 11.51 -15.34
CA ASN A 120 14.80 12.63 -15.40
C ASN A 120 15.60 12.78 -14.09
N ARG A 121 14.92 12.66 -12.95
CA ARG A 121 15.50 12.91 -11.63
C ARG A 121 16.58 11.88 -11.25
N MET A 122 16.37 10.63 -11.62
CA MET A 122 17.26 9.51 -11.29
C MET A 122 18.19 9.11 -12.43
N GLY A 123 18.09 9.74 -13.61
CA GLY A 123 18.86 9.34 -14.80
C GLY A 123 18.53 7.93 -15.27
N LEU A 124 17.25 7.51 -15.20
CA LEU A 124 16.83 6.21 -15.71
C LEU A 124 16.97 6.15 -17.23
N SER A 125 17.01 4.94 -17.77
CA SER A 125 17.11 4.76 -19.23
C SER A 125 15.99 5.51 -19.98
N PRO A 126 16.28 6.25 -21.03
CA PRO A 126 15.25 6.90 -21.86
C PRO A 126 14.36 5.88 -22.59
N ASN A 127 14.79 4.62 -22.69
CA ASN A 127 14.04 3.52 -23.29
C ASN A 127 13.20 2.72 -22.27
N ILE A 128 13.17 3.17 -21.01
CA ILE A 128 12.37 2.53 -19.96
C ILE A 128 10.89 2.49 -20.32
N LYS A 129 10.24 1.36 -20.12
CA LYS A 129 8.78 1.25 -20.24
C LYS A 129 8.14 1.83 -18.99
N ARG A 130 7.19 2.74 -19.16
CA ARG A 130 6.49 3.41 -18.05
C ARG A 130 5.05 2.92 -17.97
N VAL A 131 4.62 2.56 -16.76
CA VAL A 131 3.28 2.04 -16.49
C VAL A 131 2.69 2.76 -15.27
N PRO A 132 2.16 3.97 -15.42
CA PRO A 132 1.43 4.64 -14.36
C PRO A 132 0.04 3.98 -14.19
N ILE A 133 -0.29 3.60 -12.95
CA ILE A 133 -1.57 2.97 -12.58
C ILE A 133 -2.25 3.84 -11.53
N PHE A 134 -3.47 4.29 -11.81
CA PHE A 134 -4.34 5.01 -10.91
C PHE A 134 -5.64 4.24 -10.69
N GLY A 135 -6.21 4.32 -9.47
CA GLY A 135 -7.55 3.81 -9.19
C GLY A 135 -7.64 2.43 -8.55
N LEU A 136 -6.54 1.68 -8.42
CA LEU A 136 -6.55 0.37 -7.74
C LEU A 136 -6.51 0.47 -6.20
N GLY A 137 -6.09 1.61 -5.64
CA GLY A 137 -6.03 1.83 -4.19
C GLY A 137 -5.23 0.76 -3.44
N CYS A 138 -5.80 0.25 -2.36
CA CYS A 138 -5.10 -0.66 -1.43
C CYS A 138 -4.58 -1.96 -2.06
N VAL A 139 -5.17 -2.45 -3.16
CA VAL A 139 -4.66 -3.67 -3.85
C VAL A 139 -3.47 -3.38 -4.76
N ALA A 140 -3.19 -2.11 -5.06
CA ALA A 140 -2.21 -1.76 -6.09
C ALA A 140 -0.78 -2.22 -5.78
N GLY A 141 -0.42 -2.37 -4.50
CA GLY A 141 0.87 -2.96 -4.12
C GLY A 141 1.01 -4.41 -4.56
N ALA A 142 0.01 -5.24 -4.30
CA ALA A 142 -0.02 -6.64 -4.74
C ALA A 142 -0.19 -6.75 -6.27
N ALA A 143 -1.14 -5.99 -6.85
CA ALA A 143 -1.34 -5.92 -8.30
C ALA A 143 -0.09 -5.47 -9.04
N GLY A 144 0.65 -4.49 -8.51
CA GLY A 144 1.90 -4.01 -9.08
C GLY A 144 2.98 -5.09 -9.10
N ILE A 145 3.11 -5.90 -8.04
CA ILE A 145 4.00 -7.07 -8.04
C ILE A 145 3.59 -8.06 -9.13
N ALA A 146 2.28 -8.34 -9.28
CA ALA A 146 1.78 -9.21 -10.33
C ALA A 146 2.12 -8.68 -11.73
N ARG A 147 1.93 -7.40 -12.00
CA ARG A 147 2.30 -6.76 -13.28
C ARG A 147 3.81 -6.76 -13.53
N ALA A 148 4.62 -6.54 -12.48
CA ALA A 148 6.07 -6.67 -12.57
C ALA A 148 6.51 -8.10 -12.91
N ALA A 149 5.87 -9.10 -12.29
CA ALA A 149 6.10 -10.51 -12.59
C ALA A 149 5.72 -10.88 -14.03
N ASP A 150 4.58 -10.38 -14.54
CA ASP A 150 4.15 -10.57 -15.93
C ASP A 150 5.18 -10.00 -16.90
N PHE A 151 5.71 -8.80 -16.61
CA PHE A 151 6.74 -8.18 -17.43
C PHE A 151 8.02 -9.03 -17.48
N VAL A 152 8.57 -9.41 -16.32
CA VAL A 152 9.83 -10.17 -16.31
C VAL A 152 9.66 -11.64 -16.75
N ARG A 153 8.43 -12.16 -16.75
CA ARG A 153 8.11 -13.45 -17.37
C ARG A 153 8.26 -13.37 -18.89
N ALA A 154 7.84 -12.27 -19.49
CA ALA A 154 8.00 -11.99 -20.93
C ALA A 154 9.44 -11.59 -21.30
N TYR A 155 10.19 -11.02 -20.35
CA TYR A 155 11.57 -10.53 -20.54
C TYR A 155 12.49 -11.07 -19.42
N PRO A 156 12.89 -12.37 -19.47
CA PRO A 156 13.52 -13.05 -18.34
C PRO A 156 14.89 -12.52 -17.93
N GLY A 157 15.60 -11.81 -18.82
CA GLY A 157 16.86 -11.13 -18.50
C GLY A 157 16.71 -9.71 -17.91
N GLN A 158 15.47 -9.21 -17.71
CA GLN A 158 15.21 -7.82 -17.33
C GLN A 158 14.84 -7.66 -15.85
N VAL A 159 14.84 -6.39 -15.42
CA VAL A 159 14.40 -5.94 -14.09
C VAL A 159 13.17 -5.05 -14.24
N ALA A 160 12.13 -5.33 -13.47
CA ALA A 160 10.96 -4.49 -13.29
C ALA A 160 11.02 -3.80 -11.92
N ALA A 161 10.77 -2.50 -11.88
CA ALA A 161 10.58 -1.76 -10.64
C ALA A 161 9.09 -1.43 -10.47
N LEU A 162 8.53 -1.75 -9.30
CA LEU A 162 7.27 -1.23 -8.80
C LEU A 162 7.57 -0.12 -7.80
N LEU A 163 6.92 1.01 -7.94
CA LEU A 163 6.89 2.08 -6.94
C LEU A 163 5.43 2.33 -6.54
N ALA A 164 5.11 2.17 -5.28
CA ALA A 164 3.88 2.64 -4.66
C ALA A 164 4.15 3.93 -3.88
N VAL A 165 3.34 4.97 -4.10
CA VAL A 165 3.43 6.24 -3.37
C VAL A 165 2.04 6.69 -2.97
N GLU A 166 1.82 6.84 -1.65
CA GLU A 166 0.54 7.30 -1.13
C GLU A 166 0.75 8.39 -0.07
N LEU A 167 0.10 9.51 -0.26
CA LEU A 167 0.13 10.66 0.63
C LEU A 167 -1.30 10.96 1.09
N CYS A 168 -1.84 10.04 1.87
CA CYS A 168 -3.25 10.03 2.25
C CYS A 168 -3.64 11.25 3.09
N SER A 169 -2.71 11.83 3.83
CA SER A 169 -2.96 13.02 4.64
C SER A 169 -3.40 14.23 3.81
N LEU A 170 -2.99 14.28 2.53
CA LEU A 170 -3.34 15.36 1.60
C LEU A 170 -4.76 15.24 1.03
N THR A 171 -5.46 14.13 1.30
CA THR A 171 -6.84 13.91 0.84
C THR A 171 -7.89 14.24 1.89
N ILE A 172 -7.50 14.64 3.10
CA ILE A 172 -8.42 14.97 4.20
C ILE A 172 -9.32 16.14 3.83
N GLN A 173 -10.64 15.94 3.95
CA GLN A 173 -11.64 16.98 3.70
C GLN A 173 -12.01 17.71 4.99
N ARG A 174 -11.68 19.02 5.06
CA ARG A 174 -11.90 19.85 6.26
C ARG A 174 -13.38 20.07 6.58
N ASP A 175 -14.22 20.05 5.56
CA ASP A 175 -15.65 20.33 5.69
C ASP A 175 -16.51 19.05 5.77
N ASP A 176 -15.87 17.88 5.74
CA ASP A 176 -16.54 16.59 5.84
C ASP A 176 -16.36 15.97 7.23
N LEU A 177 -17.42 15.94 8.01
CA LEU A 177 -17.48 15.29 9.33
C LEU A 177 -18.14 13.91 9.28
N SER A 178 -18.24 13.31 8.09
CA SER A 178 -18.70 11.93 7.93
C SER A 178 -17.82 10.96 8.71
N ILE A 179 -18.40 9.83 9.12
CA ILE A 179 -17.65 8.78 9.81
C ILE A 179 -16.51 8.26 8.92
N ALA A 180 -16.75 8.18 7.61
CA ALA A 180 -15.75 7.73 6.65
C ALA A 180 -14.51 8.65 6.65
N ASN A 181 -14.70 9.97 6.59
CA ASN A 181 -13.59 10.93 6.62
C ASN A 181 -12.87 10.93 8.00
N LEU A 182 -13.62 10.84 9.12
CA LEU A 182 -13.02 10.76 10.46
C LEU A 182 -12.21 9.47 10.66
N ILE A 183 -12.69 8.32 10.17
CA ILE A 183 -11.95 7.05 10.19
C ILE A 183 -10.72 7.17 9.30
N SER A 184 -10.85 7.70 8.11
CA SER A 184 -9.73 7.94 7.19
C SER A 184 -8.66 8.81 7.84
N ALA A 185 -9.05 9.93 8.44
CA ALA A 185 -8.15 10.81 9.17
C ALA A 185 -7.47 10.15 10.38
N ALA A 186 -8.07 9.09 10.95
CA ALA A 186 -7.53 8.34 12.08
C ALA A 186 -6.59 7.19 11.69
N LEU A 187 -6.77 6.66 10.48
CA LEU A 187 -6.18 5.39 10.05
C LEU A 187 -5.03 5.58 9.04
N PHE A 188 -5.22 6.47 8.05
CA PHE A 188 -4.32 6.56 6.91
C PHE A 188 -3.10 7.46 7.18
N GLY A 189 -1.93 7.03 6.68
CA GLY A 189 -0.65 7.74 6.72
C GLY A 189 -0.03 7.91 5.33
N ASP A 190 1.18 8.44 5.30
CA ASP A 190 1.92 8.79 4.09
C ASP A 190 3.23 8.01 3.98
N GLY A 191 3.58 7.62 2.76
CA GLY A 191 4.83 6.94 2.48
C GLY A 191 4.95 6.43 1.05
N ALA A 192 6.09 5.86 0.76
CA ALA A 192 6.38 5.16 -0.48
C ALA A 192 7.08 3.83 -0.22
N ALA A 193 6.95 2.88 -1.14
CA ALA A 193 7.77 1.67 -1.16
C ALA A 193 8.06 1.26 -2.60
N ALA A 194 9.30 0.82 -2.84
CA ALA A 194 9.74 0.30 -4.12
C ALA A 194 10.05 -1.19 -4.00
N VAL A 195 9.66 -1.96 -5.02
CA VAL A 195 9.96 -3.39 -5.15
C VAL A 195 10.69 -3.62 -6.46
N LEU A 196 11.81 -4.34 -6.41
CA LEU A 196 12.53 -4.78 -7.61
C LEU A 196 12.24 -6.25 -7.86
N VAL A 197 11.74 -6.55 -9.07
CA VAL A 197 11.46 -7.91 -9.51
C VAL A 197 12.40 -8.25 -10.67
N THR A 198 13.10 -9.37 -10.54
CA THR A 198 14.04 -9.86 -11.55
C THR A 198 13.47 -11.07 -12.29
N GLY A 199 13.77 -11.18 -13.58
CA GLY A 199 13.44 -12.34 -14.37
C GLY A 199 14.29 -13.55 -14.02
N SER A 200 13.96 -14.70 -14.59
CA SER A 200 14.59 -16.01 -14.26
C SER A 200 16.02 -16.18 -14.69
N GLU A 201 16.50 -15.34 -15.62
CA GLU A 201 17.89 -15.34 -16.09
C GLU A 201 18.81 -14.46 -15.22
N ARG A 202 18.26 -13.82 -14.17
CA ARG A 202 19.03 -12.99 -13.25
C ARG A 202 19.07 -13.64 -11.87
N GLU A 203 20.24 -13.63 -11.24
CA GLU A 203 20.40 -14.07 -9.87
C GLU A 203 19.81 -13.03 -8.91
N ALA A 204 19.04 -13.47 -7.93
CA ALA A 204 18.54 -12.65 -6.85
C ALA A 204 18.22 -13.50 -5.62
N ALA A 205 18.47 -12.96 -4.43
CA ALA A 205 18.39 -13.68 -3.16
C ALA A 205 17.00 -13.68 -2.49
N GLY A 206 16.01 -13.02 -3.05
CA GLY A 206 14.68 -12.89 -2.44
C GLY A 206 13.71 -14.02 -2.81
N PRO A 207 12.45 -13.95 -2.32
CA PRO A 207 11.47 -14.97 -2.58
C PRO A 207 11.11 -15.05 -4.07
N GLU A 208 10.87 -16.27 -4.52
CA GLU A 208 10.39 -16.55 -5.87
C GLU A 208 8.88 -16.29 -5.97
N ILE A 209 8.45 -15.57 -7.01
CA ILE A 209 7.04 -15.39 -7.35
C ILE A 209 6.61 -16.61 -8.18
N LEU A 210 5.73 -17.44 -7.61
CA LEU A 210 5.25 -18.66 -8.25
C LEU A 210 4.00 -18.41 -9.08
N ALA A 211 3.01 -17.73 -8.51
CA ALA A 211 1.71 -17.45 -9.12
C ALA A 211 1.13 -16.15 -8.62
N THR A 212 0.20 -15.58 -9.40
CA THR A 212 -0.57 -14.38 -9.04
C THR A 212 -2.03 -14.58 -9.44
N ARG A 213 -2.98 -13.94 -8.72
CA ARG A 213 -4.40 -13.96 -9.04
C ARG A 213 -5.06 -12.63 -8.72
N SER A 214 -5.90 -12.16 -9.62
CA SER A 214 -6.82 -11.03 -9.41
C SER A 214 -8.25 -11.57 -9.40
N VAL A 215 -9.07 -11.16 -8.41
CA VAL A 215 -10.49 -11.49 -8.32
C VAL A 215 -11.28 -10.20 -8.18
N PHE A 216 -12.20 -9.94 -9.10
CA PHE A 216 -13.08 -8.77 -9.10
C PHE A 216 -14.49 -9.19 -8.67
N TYR A 217 -15.13 -8.39 -7.81
CA TYR A 217 -16.49 -8.63 -7.35
C TYR A 217 -17.44 -7.65 -8.05
N PRO A 218 -18.30 -8.12 -8.94
CA PRO A 218 -19.21 -7.26 -9.72
C PRO A 218 -20.17 -6.47 -8.82
N HIS A 219 -20.50 -5.25 -9.24
CA HIS A 219 -21.49 -4.35 -8.61
C HIS A 219 -21.11 -3.91 -7.17
N THR A 220 -19.82 -3.69 -6.92
CA THR A 220 -19.30 -3.31 -5.59
C THR A 220 -18.54 -1.96 -5.59
N GLU A 221 -18.73 -1.12 -6.59
CA GLU A 221 -18.01 0.15 -6.79
C GLU A 221 -18.20 1.11 -5.60
N LYS A 222 -19.33 1.01 -4.90
CA LYS A 222 -19.68 1.86 -3.76
C LYS A 222 -19.12 1.37 -2.41
N VAL A 223 -18.41 0.23 -2.38
CA VAL A 223 -17.87 -0.34 -1.14
C VAL A 223 -16.67 0.47 -0.66
N MET A 224 -15.77 0.84 -1.56
CA MET A 224 -14.56 1.60 -1.23
C MET A 224 -14.06 2.35 -2.46
N GLY A 225 -13.57 3.58 -2.28
CA GLY A 225 -12.98 4.38 -3.35
C GLY A 225 -12.96 5.86 -3.05
N TRP A 226 -12.98 6.65 -4.10
CA TRP A 226 -13.06 8.11 -4.06
C TRP A 226 -14.24 8.62 -4.87
N ASP A 227 -14.98 9.56 -4.31
CA ASP A 227 -15.78 10.50 -5.07
C ASP A 227 -14.90 11.70 -5.43
N ILE A 228 -14.67 11.92 -6.72
CA ILE A 228 -13.80 12.99 -7.22
C ILE A 228 -14.64 14.18 -7.65
N SER A 229 -14.35 15.34 -7.07
CA SER A 229 -15.05 16.59 -7.33
C SER A 229 -14.08 17.77 -7.37
N GLU A 230 -14.58 18.97 -7.44
CA GLU A 230 -13.84 20.21 -7.27
C GLU A 230 -13.08 20.29 -5.93
N LYS A 231 -13.54 19.55 -4.92
CA LYS A 231 -12.88 19.42 -3.60
C LYS A 231 -11.75 18.39 -3.59
N GLY A 232 -11.53 17.69 -4.70
CA GLY A 232 -10.57 16.60 -4.82
C GLY A 232 -11.15 15.26 -4.45
N PHE A 233 -10.39 14.45 -3.73
CA PHE A 233 -10.71 13.07 -3.36
C PHE A 233 -11.52 13.04 -2.05
N THR A 234 -12.81 12.70 -2.14
CA THR A 234 -13.66 12.45 -0.97
C THR A 234 -13.77 10.96 -0.75
N ILE A 235 -13.45 10.49 0.46
CA ILE A 235 -13.41 9.06 0.76
C ILE A 235 -14.78 8.41 0.68
N VAL A 236 -14.89 7.33 -0.07
CA VAL A 236 -15.99 6.36 0.00
C VAL A 236 -15.49 5.14 0.77
N LEU A 237 -16.08 4.91 1.94
CA LEU A 237 -15.72 3.80 2.82
C LEU A 237 -17.00 3.25 3.47
N SER A 238 -17.51 2.18 2.88
CA SER A 238 -18.71 1.49 3.40
C SER A 238 -18.39 0.74 4.70
N PRO A 239 -19.31 0.70 5.67
CA PRO A 239 -19.21 -0.19 6.82
C PRO A 239 -19.25 -1.69 6.43
N GLU A 240 -19.60 -2.00 5.18
CA GLU A 240 -19.65 -3.36 4.64
C GLU A 240 -18.28 -3.96 4.29
N VAL A 241 -17.19 -3.18 4.31
CA VAL A 241 -15.85 -3.68 3.97
C VAL A 241 -15.47 -4.95 4.74
N PRO A 242 -15.63 -5.06 6.08
CA PRO A 242 -15.36 -6.33 6.78
C PRO A 242 -16.24 -7.49 6.31
N ALA A 243 -17.52 -7.25 6.03
CA ALA A 243 -18.45 -8.27 5.52
C ALA A 243 -18.05 -8.77 4.12
N MET A 244 -17.49 -7.91 3.26
CA MET A 244 -16.93 -8.31 1.98
C MET A 244 -15.72 -9.25 2.17
N VAL A 245 -14.85 -8.96 3.13
CA VAL A 245 -13.75 -9.86 3.50
C VAL A 245 -14.31 -11.20 3.99
N GLU A 246 -15.24 -11.20 4.92
CA GLU A 246 -15.87 -12.43 5.46
C GLU A 246 -16.51 -13.29 4.37
N ARG A 247 -17.10 -12.66 3.36
CA ARG A 247 -17.79 -13.36 2.27
C ARG A 247 -16.86 -13.99 1.24
N HIS A 248 -15.76 -13.33 0.90
CA HIS A 248 -14.97 -13.65 -0.29
C HIS A 248 -13.56 -14.17 0.00
N TRP A 249 -12.89 -13.60 1.03
CA TRP A 249 -11.46 -13.78 1.20
C TRP A 249 -11.02 -15.24 1.34
N ALA A 250 -11.73 -16.03 2.16
CA ALA A 250 -11.38 -17.43 2.38
C ALA A 250 -11.52 -18.27 1.10
N HIS A 251 -12.59 -18.03 0.34
CA HIS A 251 -12.83 -18.73 -0.94
C HIS A 251 -11.73 -18.40 -1.95
N ASP A 252 -11.39 -17.12 -2.13
CA ASP A 252 -10.38 -16.70 -3.10
C ASP A 252 -9.00 -17.30 -2.77
N VAL A 253 -8.65 -17.34 -1.48
CA VAL A 253 -7.39 -17.91 -1.01
C VAL A 253 -7.38 -19.43 -1.25
N ASP A 254 -8.44 -20.14 -0.88
CA ASP A 254 -8.51 -21.61 -1.03
C ASP A 254 -8.45 -22.02 -2.48
N GLU A 255 -9.20 -21.37 -3.35
CA GLU A 255 -9.21 -21.65 -4.78
C GLU A 255 -7.83 -21.36 -5.40
N PHE A 256 -7.21 -20.22 -5.06
CA PHE A 256 -5.88 -19.87 -5.54
C PHE A 256 -4.82 -20.87 -5.09
N LEU A 257 -4.86 -21.31 -3.83
CA LEU A 257 -3.92 -22.30 -3.32
C LEU A 257 -4.14 -23.66 -3.97
N SER A 258 -5.41 -24.09 -4.11
CA SER A 258 -5.78 -25.37 -4.75
C SER A 258 -5.29 -25.45 -6.19
N ASP A 259 -5.42 -24.36 -6.97
CA ASP A 259 -4.92 -24.30 -8.36
C ASP A 259 -3.40 -24.41 -8.46
N ASN A 260 -2.70 -24.16 -7.36
CA ASN A 260 -1.25 -24.31 -7.24
C ASN A 260 -0.84 -25.59 -6.48
N GLY A 261 -1.79 -26.52 -6.24
CA GLY A 261 -1.54 -27.80 -5.55
C GLY A 261 -1.23 -27.64 -4.06
N LEU A 262 -1.67 -26.54 -3.44
CA LEU A 262 -1.41 -26.20 -2.04
C LEU A 262 -2.73 -26.03 -1.26
N SER A 263 -2.59 -25.97 0.05
CA SER A 263 -3.66 -25.64 1.01
C SER A 263 -3.16 -24.59 2.00
N ARG A 264 -4.04 -24.04 2.84
CA ARG A 264 -3.66 -23.08 3.90
C ARG A 264 -2.58 -23.64 4.85
N LYS A 265 -2.52 -24.95 5.05
CA LYS A 265 -1.54 -25.63 5.93
C LYS A 265 -0.11 -25.55 5.39
N ASP A 266 0.03 -25.37 4.09
CA ASP A 266 1.32 -25.30 3.42
C ASP A 266 1.92 -23.89 3.49
N ILE A 267 1.12 -22.88 3.90
CA ILE A 267 1.54 -21.48 4.01
C ILE A 267 2.16 -21.23 5.38
N GLY A 268 3.47 -21.00 5.39
CA GLY A 268 4.22 -20.73 6.61
C GLY A 268 4.34 -19.24 6.95
N SER A 269 3.99 -18.32 6.04
CA SER A 269 4.01 -16.87 6.29
C SER A 269 2.91 -16.15 5.52
N TRP A 270 2.21 -15.24 6.19
CA TRP A 270 1.10 -14.46 5.64
C TRP A 270 1.48 -12.98 5.61
N ILE A 271 1.46 -12.39 4.40
CA ILE A 271 1.84 -10.99 4.14
C ILE A 271 0.57 -10.27 3.70
N LEU A 272 -0.23 -9.80 4.66
CA LEU A 272 -1.54 -9.24 4.38
C LEU A 272 -1.58 -7.73 4.56
N HIS A 273 -2.28 -7.06 3.65
CA HIS A 273 -2.49 -5.61 3.66
C HIS A 273 -3.12 -5.13 4.97
N THR A 274 -2.62 -4.01 5.50
CA THR A 274 -3.04 -3.42 6.77
C THR A 274 -4.26 -2.51 6.61
N GLY A 275 -5.38 -3.09 6.15
CA GLY A 275 -6.61 -2.35 5.85
C GLY A 275 -7.28 -1.69 7.05
N GLY A 276 -6.84 -2.02 8.26
CA GLY A 276 -7.35 -1.59 9.55
C GLY A 276 -7.67 -2.77 10.46
N PRO A 277 -7.90 -2.54 11.77
CA PRO A 277 -8.01 -3.62 12.75
C PRO A 277 -9.14 -4.60 12.46
N LYS A 278 -10.32 -4.10 12.04
CA LYS A 278 -11.47 -4.96 11.69
C LYS A 278 -11.21 -5.80 10.44
N VAL A 279 -10.51 -5.25 9.46
CA VAL A 279 -10.17 -5.95 8.21
C VAL A 279 -9.16 -7.06 8.49
N LEU A 280 -8.07 -6.76 9.23
CA LEU A 280 -7.08 -7.77 9.61
C LEU A 280 -7.69 -8.88 10.47
N ALA A 281 -8.55 -8.54 11.43
CA ALA A 281 -9.25 -9.53 12.26
C ALA A 281 -10.17 -10.42 11.41
N ALA A 282 -10.93 -9.86 10.46
CA ALA A 282 -11.78 -10.62 9.55
C ALA A 282 -10.95 -11.54 8.63
N MET A 283 -9.83 -11.06 8.08
CA MET A 283 -8.92 -11.89 7.27
C MET A 283 -8.36 -13.08 8.07
N ALA A 284 -7.93 -12.85 9.30
CA ALA A 284 -7.42 -13.91 10.16
C ALA A 284 -8.51 -14.93 10.53
N ALA A 285 -9.70 -14.45 10.93
CA ALA A 285 -10.80 -15.29 11.36
C ALA A 285 -11.32 -16.20 10.24
N THR A 286 -11.52 -15.65 9.02
CA THR A 286 -12.02 -16.41 7.87
C THR A 286 -11.06 -17.49 7.39
N LEU A 287 -9.77 -17.28 7.56
CA LEU A 287 -8.74 -18.26 7.24
C LEU A 287 -8.43 -19.23 8.39
N GLY A 288 -8.95 -18.97 9.58
CA GLY A 288 -8.62 -19.76 10.79
C GLY A 288 -7.16 -19.65 11.20
N LEU A 289 -6.56 -18.46 11.02
CA LEU A 289 -5.14 -18.25 11.32
C LEU A 289 -4.90 -18.13 12.84
N PRO A 290 -3.76 -18.64 13.34
CA PRO A 290 -3.36 -18.40 14.71
C PRO A 290 -3.02 -16.92 14.96
N ASP A 291 -3.14 -16.45 16.21
CA ASP A 291 -2.97 -15.03 16.58
C ASP A 291 -1.70 -14.37 16.07
N ARG A 292 -0.59 -15.14 15.98
CA ARG A 292 0.72 -14.62 15.54
C ARG A 292 0.93 -14.63 14.04
N ALA A 293 0.02 -15.23 13.27
CA ALA A 293 0.21 -15.36 11.81
C ALA A 293 0.30 -14.02 11.10
N LEU A 294 -0.37 -12.99 11.61
CA LEU A 294 -0.39 -11.63 11.04
C LEU A 294 0.42 -10.61 11.86
N GLU A 295 1.37 -11.07 12.69
CA GLU A 295 2.14 -10.18 13.57
C GLU A 295 2.86 -9.07 12.78
N ALA A 296 3.43 -9.38 11.60
CA ALA A 296 4.07 -8.38 10.73
C ALA A 296 3.06 -7.32 10.24
N SER A 297 1.85 -7.74 9.85
CA SER A 297 0.79 -6.83 9.41
C SER A 297 0.30 -5.94 10.56
N TRP A 298 0.10 -6.50 11.75
CA TRP A 298 -0.28 -5.73 12.94
C TRP A 298 0.80 -4.74 13.36
N GLU A 299 2.07 -5.14 13.31
CA GLU A 299 3.19 -4.26 13.64
C GLU A 299 3.29 -3.08 12.66
N CYS A 300 3.16 -3.33 11.35
CA CYS A 300 3.13 -2.26 10.36
C CYS A 300 1.94 -1.31 10.59
N LEU A 301 0.73 -1.85 10.84
CA LEU A 301 -0.45 -1.02 11.14
C LEU A 301 -0.22 -0.14 12.38
N ARG A 302 0.32 -0.72 13.43
CA ARG A 302 0.60 -0.02 14.70
C ARG A 302 1.57 1.13 14.51
N ARG A 303 2.66 0.91 13.78
CA ARG A 303 3.77 1.86 13.62
C ARG A 303 3.47 3.00 12.66
N VAL A 304 2.76 2.75 11.57
CA VAL A 304 2.61 3.74 10.48
C VAL A 304 1.17 3.91 9.99
N GLY A 305 0.21 3.16 10.51
CA GLY A 305 -1.17 3.16 10.02
C GLY A 305 -1.33 2.42 8.69
N ASN A 306 -2.44 2.70 8.00
CA ASN A 306 -2.69 2.22 6.65
C ASN A 306 -2.14 3.25 5.65
N ILE A 307 -1.21 2.85 4.79
CA ILE A 307 -0.66 3.68 3.71
C ILE A 307 -1.13 3.13 2.35
N SER A 308 -2.41 2.77 2.25
CA SER A 308 -3.04 2.28 1.01
C SER A 308 -2.18 1.24 0.28
N SER A 309 -1.83 1.45 -1.00
CA SER A 309 -1.03 0.52 -1.82
C SER A 309 0.36 0.21 -1.25
N VAL A 310 0.93 1.09 -0.46
CA VAL A 310 2.25 0.92 0.17
C VAL A 310 2.21 -0.10 1.30
N SER A 311 1.09 -0.22 2.02
CA SER A 311 0.99 -1.01 3.24
C SER A 311 1.42 -2.47 3.08
N VAL A 312 0.94 -3.18 2.06
CA VAL A 312 1.31 -4.59 1.84
C VAL A 312 2.79 -4.75 1.52
N LEU A 313 3.40 -3.74 0.89
CA LEU A 313 4.82 -3.70 0.59
C LEU A 313 5.66 -3.47 1.84
N LEU A 314 5.16 -2.69 2.83
CA LEU A 314 5.81 -2.54 4.14
C LEU A 314 5.79 -3.85 4.92
N VAL A 315 4.68 -4.60 4.86
CA VAL A 315 4.62 -5.93 5.49
C VAL A 315 5.60 -6.89 4.80
N LEU A 316 5.71 -6.84 3.48
CA LEU A 316 6.70 -7.61 2.73
C LEU A 316 8.14 -7.22 3.13
N GLU A 317 8.44 -5.93 3.26
CA GLU A 317 9.72 -5.41 3.72
C GLU A 317 10.06 -5.94 5.13
N GLU A 318 9.12 -5.83 6.07
CA GLU A 318 9.27 -6.35 7.44
C GLU A 318 9.58 -7.85 7.45
N VAL A 319 8.85 -8.63 6.63
CA VAL A 319 9.10 -10.09 6.53
C VAL A 319 10.44 -10.37 5.89
N MET A 320 10.84 -9.67 4.83
CA MET A 320 12.13 -9.90 4.15
C MET A 320 13.33 -9.55 5.02
N GLN A 321 13.24 -8.50 5.82
CA GLN A 321 14.36 -7.95 6.58
C GLN A 321 14.46 -8.50 8.01
N HIS A 322 13.32 -8.75 8.68
CA HIS A 322 13.29 -9.03 10.12
C HIS A 322 12.65 -10.36 10.51
N ARG A 323 11.87 -10.97 9.60
CA ARG A 323 11.08 -12.18 9.88
C ARG A 323 11.21 -13.22 8.77
N ARG A 324 12.35 -13.22 8.08
CA ARG A 324 12.58 -14.06 6.90
C ARG A 324 12.29 -15.54 7.19
N PRO A 325 11.32 -16.16 6.49
CA PRO A 325 11.03 -17.58 6.62
C PRO A 325 12.20 -18.46 6.16
N ALA A 326 12.22 -19.69 6.63
CA ALA A 326 13.20 -20.68 6.18
C ALA A 326 13.07 -20.97 4.68
N SER A 327 14.17 -21.39 4.06
CA SER A 327 14.17 -21.83 2.66
C SER A 327 13.13 -22.93 2.42
N GLY A 328 12.43 -22.88 1.29
CA GLY A 328 11.34 -23.77 0.92
C GLY A 328 9.95 -23.37 1.46
N THR A 329 9.86 -22.43 2.42
CA THR A 329 8.58 -21.96 2.97
C THR A 329 7.77 -21.24 1.90
N PHE A 330 6.46 -21.54 1.83
CA PHE A 330 5.51 -20.75 1.03
C PHE A 330 4.95 -19.59 1.82
N SER A 331 4.77 -18.44 1.16
CA SER A 331 4.05 -17.29 1.71
C SER A 331 2.94 -16.86 0.78
N LEU A 332 1.83 -16.40 1.36
CA LEU A 332 0.77 -15.72 0.63
C LEU A 332 0.83 -14.22 0.92
N LEU A 333 1.06 -13.42 -0.12
CA LEU A 333 0.87 -11.98 -0.07
C LEU A 333 -0.51 -11.66 -0.63
N GLY A 334 -1.29 -10.83 0.09
CA GLY A 334 -2.64 -10.52 -0.34
C GLY A 334 -3.15 -9.18 0.14
N ALA A 335 -4.01 -8.58 -0.69
CA ALA A 335 -4.70 -7.33 -0.41
C ALA A 335 -6.12 -7.35 -0.98
N MET A 336 -7.02 -6.59 -0.35
CA MET A 336 -8.34 -6.25 -0.89
C MET A 336 -8.49 -4.73 -0.96
N GLY A 337 -9.25 -4.24 -1.92
CA GLY A 337 -9.42 -2.80 -2.11
C GLY A 337 -10.45 -2.44 -3.18
N PRO A 338 -10.42 -1.16 -3.61
CA PRO A 338 -11.40 -0.63 -4.57
C PRO A 338 -11.61 -1.48 -5.79
N GLY A 339 -12.94 -1.61 -6.16
CA GLY A 339 -13.38 -2.41 -7.27
C GLY A 339 -14.76 -3.01 -6.98
N PHE A 340 -15.06 -3.69 -5.90
CA PHE A 340 -14.14 -4.20 -4.90
C PHE A 340 -13.43 -5.44 -5.45
N CYS A 341 -12.23 -5.73 -5.01
CA CYS A 341 -11.44 -6.82 -5.57
C CYS A 341 -10.40 -7.35 -4.57
N SER A 342 -9.85 -8.54 -4.85
CA SER A 342 -8.68 -9.09 -4.18
C SER A 342 -7.51 -9.32 -5.14
N GLU A 343 -6.28 -9.21 -4.65
CA GLU A 343 -5.04 -9.52 -5.34
C GLU A 343 -4.20 -10.45 -4.47
N LEU A 344 -3.75 -11.56 -5.04
CA LEU A 344 -3.01 -12.62 -4.38
C LEU A 344 -1.68 -12.89 -5.10
N VAL A 345 -0.62 -13.08 -4.35
CA VAL A 345 0.72 -13.45 -4.86
C VAL A 345 1.26 -14.60 -4.01
N LEU A 346 1.56 -15.72 -4.65
CA LEU A 346 2.20 -16.88 -4.01
C LEU A 346 3.71 -16.77 -4.13
N LEU A 347 4.38 -16.83 -3.00
CA LEU A 347 5.83 -16.71 -2.89
C LEU A 347 6.43 -18.00 -2.32
N ARG A 348 7.68 -18.32 -2.73
CA ARG A 348 8.50 -19.37 -2.13
C ARG A 348 9.87 -18.79 -1.76
N TRP A 349 10.27 -19.01 -0.51
CA TRP A 349 11.57 -18.57 0.00
C TRP A 349 12.70 -19.50 -0.42
N SER A 350 13.86 -18.92 -0.69
CA SER A 350 15.09 -19.65 -1.08
C SER A 350 16.19 -19.43 -0.04
#